data_54c9e6e77c40e34a3f8562b4bfaf8762
#
_entry.id   54c9e6e77c40e34a3f8562b4bfaf8762
#
_cell.length_a   1.000
_cell.length_b   1.000
_cell.length_c   1.000
_cell.angle_alpha   90.00
_cell.angle_beta   90.00
_cell.angle_gamma   90.00
#
_symmetry.space_group_name_H-M   'P 1'
#
loop_
_entity.id
_entity.type
_entity.pdbx_description
1 polymer ?
#
loop_
_entity_poly.entity_id
_entity_poly.type
_entity_poly.pdbx_seq_one_letter_code
_entity_poly.pdbx_strand_id
1 'polypeptide(L)'
;MLFRSQSFWQAERAVLGVDHAALGAAVARKWNFPEDIAAAIAFHHNPERSQKHRRLCHLVCLANLMCVTLGVGGGAEGLASTFSAELLAEVGLKPRELDLLLLELKDILDQAADLLALAG
;
A
#
# COMPACT_ATOMS: atom_id res chain seq x y z
N MET A 1 -25.24 -0.16 2.83
CA MET A 1 -24.25 -0.81 3.67
C MET A 1 -23.00 0.00 3.74
N LEU A 2 -22.66 0.42 4.92
CA LEU A 2 -21.53 1.30 5.16
C LEU A 2 -20.19 0.69 4.75
N PHE A 3 -20.04 -0.62 4.89
CA PHE A 3 -18.75 -1.28 4.65
C PHE A 3 -18.44 -1.52 3.18
N ARG A 4 -19.41 -1.39 2.28
CA ARG A 4 -19.18 -1.62 0.86
C ARG A 4 -18.30 -0.56 0.20
N SER A 5 -18.38 0.69 0.69
CA SER A 5 -17.61 1.80 0.14
C SER A 5 -16.36 2.11 0.93
N GLN A 6 -16.10 1.36 2.02
CA GLN A 6 -14.93 1.58 2.86
C GLN A 6 -13.80 0.67 2.42
N SER A 7 -12.58 1.19 2.46
CA SER A 7 -11.39 0.38 2.34
C SER A 7 -11.21 -0.46 3.60
N PHE A 8 -10.34 -1.46 3.53
CA PHE A 8 -10.08 -2.34 4.66
C PHE A 8 -9.61 -1.57 5.90
N TRP A 9 -8.70 -0.60 5.72
CA TRP A 9 -8.18 0.17 6.84
C TRP A 9 -9.25 1.05 7.50
N GLN A 10 -10.20 1.56 6.72
CA GLN A 10 -11.31 2.32 7.26
C GLN A 10 -12.24 1.43 8.10
N ALA A 11 -12.47 0.21 7.61
CA ALA A 11 -13.27 -0.77 8.37
C ALA A 11 -12.57 -1.18 9.67
N GLU A 12 -11.26 -1.39 9.64
CA GLU A 12 -10.49 -1.67 10.86
C GLU A 12 -10.65 -0.57 11.90
N ARG A 13 -10.53 0.68 11.44
CA ARG A 13 -10.63 1.83 12.33
C ARG A 13 -12.03 1.94 12.95
N ALA A 14 -13.07 1.67 12.16
CA ALA A 14 -14.43 1.72 12.64
C ALA A 14 -14.73 0.66 13.68
N VAL A 15 -14.17 -0.54 13.52
CA VAL A 15 -14.45 -1.68 14.40
C VAL A 15 -13.49 -1.73 15.58
N LEU A 16 -12.21 -1.52 15.35
CA LEU A 16 -11.16 -1.70 16.36
C LEU A 16 -10.66 -0.40 16.98
N GLY A 17 -11.06 0.75 16.44
CA GLY A 17 -10.61 2.05 16.90
C GLY A 17 -9.24 2.48 16.37
N VAL A 18 -8.48 1.57 15.78
CA VAL A 18 -7.19 1.83 15.15
C VAL A 18 -7.10 1.04 13.85
N ASP A 19 -6.30 1.51 12.93
CA ASP A 19 -6.00 0.78 11.71
C ASP A 19 -4.59 0.19 11.78
N HIS A 20 -4.28 -0.73 10.86
CA HIS A 20 -2.99 -1.39 10.86
C HIS A 20 -1.83 -0.44 10.59
N ALA A 21 -2.06 0.65 9.87
CA ALA A 21 -1.02 1.64 9.60
C ALA A 21 -0.60 2.36 10.88
N ALA A 22 -1.56 2.82 11.67
CA ALA A 22 -1.28 3.48 12.94
C ALA A 22 -0.59 2.54 13.93
N LEU A 23 -1.08 1.31 14.02
CA LEU A 23 -0.50 0.31 14.90
C LEU A 23 0.91 -0.06 14.46
N GLY A 24 1.10 -0.31 13.16
CA GLY A 24 2.42 -0.65 12.61
C GLY A 24 3.45 0.46 12.83
N ALA A 25 3.04 1.71 12.66
CA ALA A 25 3.93 2.84 12.91
C ALA A 25 4.32 2.94 14.39
N ALA A 26 3.39 2.69 15.30
CA ALA A 26 3.68 2.69 16.73
C ALA A 26 4.70 1.62 17.09
N VAL A 27 4.57 0.42 16.55
CA VAL A 27 5.53 -0.68 16.76
C VAL A 27 6.89 -0.31 16.17
N ALA A 28 6.91 0.24 14.97
CA ALA A 28 8.16 0.64 14.32
C ALA A 28 8.92 1.68 15.15
N ARG A 29 8.21 2.66 15.69
CA ARG A 29 8.82 3.68 16.56
C ARG A 29 9.32 3.09 17.85
N LYS A 30 8.58 2.15 18.42
CA LYS A 30 9.00 1.47 19.65
C LYS A 30 10.28 0.68 19.43
N TRP A 31 10.46 0.12 18.25
CA TRP A 31 11.66 -0.65 17.91
C TRP A 31 12.78 0.22 17.31
N ASN A 32 12.62 1.53 17.38
CA ASN A 32 13.61 2.51 16.91
C ASN A 32 13.93 2.38 15.41
N PHE A 33 12.93 2.08 14.60
CA PHE A 33 13.08 2.14 13.15
C PHE A 33 13.29 3.59 12.73
N PRO A 34 14.01 3.84 11.62
CA PRO A 34 14.15 5.20 11.11
C PRO A 34 12.80 5.88 10.91
N GLU A 35 12.73 7.19 11.14
CA GLU A 35 11.46 7.92 11.08
C GLU A 35 10.83 7.92 9.69
N ASP A 36 11.64 7.88 8.61
CA ASP A 36 11.12 7.77 7.25
C ASP A 36 10.34 6.45 7.05
N ILE A 37 10.83 5.36 7.62
CA ILE A 37 10.13 4.06 7.56
C ILE A 37 8.86 4.09 8.38
N ALA A 38 8.91 4.65 9.59
CA ALA A 38 7.73 4.78 10.43
C ALA A 38 6.66 5.65 9.75
N ALA A 39 7.08 6.74 9.11
CA ALA A 39 6.18 7.62 8.37
C ALA A 39 5.55 6.90 7.18
N ALA A 40 6.33 6.12 6.44
CA ALA A 40 5.81 5.34 5.32
C ALA A 40 4.75 4.35 5.77
N ILE A 41 4.97 3.69 6.90
CA ILE A 41 3.99 2.77 7.48
C ILE A 41 2.73 3.54 7.90
N ALA A 42 2.89 4.65 8.59
CA ALA A 42 1.78 5.43 9.13
C ALA A 42 0.86 5.98 8.03
N PHE A 43 1.45 6.42 6.92
CA PHE A 43 0.75 7.20 5.90
C PHE A 43 0.57 6.48 4.57
N HIS A 44 0.83 5.18 4.48
CA HIS A 44 0.75 4.50 3.18
C HIS A 44 -0.67 4.44 2.61
N HIS A 45 -1.71 4.61 3.41
CA HIS A 45 -3.08 4.73 2.92
C HIS A 45 -3.51 6.18 2.66
N ASN A 46 -2.84 7.12 3.29
CA ASN A 46 -3.12 8.55 3.17
C ASN A 46 -1.81 9.33 3.02
N PRO A 47 -1.05 9.11 1.93
CA PRO A 47 0.27 9.70 1.79
C PRO A 47 0.26 11.23 1.74
N GLU A 48 -0.86 11.83 1.34
CA GLU A 48 -1.03 13.28 1.31
C GLU A 48 -0.98 13.93 2.68
N ARG A 49 -1.17 13.15 3.75
CA ARG A 49 -1.09 13.64 5.12
C ARG A 49 0.34 13.77 5.62
N SER A 50 1.29 13.11 4.97
CA SER A 50 2.68 13.20 5.36
C SER A 50 3.26 14.54 4.89
N GLN A 51 3.77 15.33 5.83
CA GLN A 51 4.46 16.57 5.51
C GLN A 51 5.93 16.34 5.23
N LYS A 52 6.52 15.40 5.98
CA LYS A 52 7.88 14.93 5.76
C LYS A 52 7.83 13.58 5.05
N HIS A 53 8.87 13.26 4.31
CA HIS A 53 8.96 11.96 3.61
C HIS A 53 7.78 11.70 2.67
N ARG A 54 7.25 12.78 2.10
CA ARG A 54 6.05 12.74 1.26
C ARG A 54 6.20 11.80 0.08
N ARG A 55 7.33 11.88 -0.61
CA ARG A 55 7.59 11.04 -1.78
C ARG A 55 7.65 9.57 -1.40
N LEU A 56 8.33 9.24 -0.31
CA LEU A 56 8.43 7.85 0.16
C LEU A 56 7.06 7.30 0.51
N CYS A 57 6.23 8.07 1.21
CA CYS A 57 4.88 7.64 1.57
C CYS A 57 4.02 7.39 0.33
N HIS A 58 4.16 8.23 -0.70
CA HIS A 58 3.45 8.02 -1.96
C HIS A 58 3.97 6.79 -2.72
N LEU A 59 5.28 6.54 -2.70
CA LEU A 59 5.85 5.35 -3.32
C LEU A 59 5.35 4.07 -2.66
N VAL A 60 5.29 4.04 -1.33
CA VAL A 60 4.78 2.88 -0.61
C VAL A 60 3.29 2.69 -0.87
N CYS A 61 2.53 3.78 -0.91
CA CYS A 61 1.12 3.74 -1.28
C CYS A 61 0.94 3.13 -2.68
N LEU A 62 1.72 3.58 -3.64
CA LEU A 62 1.67 3.06 -5.01
C LEU A 62 2.01 1.57 -5.04
N ALA A 63 3.07 1.17 -4.36
CA ALA A 63 3.47 -0.24 -4.31
C ALA A 63 2.38 -1.11 -3.72
N ASN A 64 1.75 -0.65 -2.65
CA ASN A 64 0.63 -1.36 -2.02
C ASN A 64 -0.54 -1.52 -2.99
N LEU A 65 -0.92 -0.45 -3.68
CA LEU A 65 -2.01 -0.50 -4.66
C LEU A 65 -1.70 -1.44 -5.83
N MET A 66 -0.46 -1.47 -6.27
CA MET A 66 -0.03 -2.39 -7.32
C MET A 66 -0.19 -3.84 -6.87
N CYS A 67 0.26 -4.17 -5.67
CA CYS A 67 0.12 -5.52 -5.12
C CYS A 67 -1.34 -5.90 -4.96
N VAL A 68 -2.16 -5.01 -4.42
CA VAL A 68 -3.60 -5.27 -4.24
C VAL A 68 -4.28 -5.47 -5.58
N THR A 69 -3.93 -4.67 -6.59
CA THR A 69 -4.48 -4.78 -7.95
C THR A 69 -4.18 -6.17 -8.55
N LEU A 70 -3.01 -6.73 -8.23
CA LEU A 70 -2.62 -8.05 -8.73
C LEU A 70 -3.07 -9.20 -7.82
N GLY A 71 -3.88 -8.90 -6.80
CA GLY A 71 -4.50 -9.91 -5.96
C GLY A 71 -3.65 -10.37 -4.77
N VAL A 72 -2.61 -9.63 -4.42
CA VAL A 72 -1.77 -9.93 -3.25
C VAL A 72 -2.36 -9.21 -2.04
N GLY A 73 -2.49 -9.93 -0.94
CA GLY A 73 -3.03 -9.36 0.28
C GLY A 73 -4.55 -9.39 0.30
N GLY A 74 -5.20 -8.45 0.93
CA GLY A 74 -6.64 -8.43 1.06
C GLY A 74 -7.36 -7.94 -0.19
N GLY A 75 -8.17 -8.77 -0.82
CA GLY A 75 -8.90 -8.39 -2.02
C GLY A 75 -9.87 -7.22 -1.83
N ALA A 76 -10.31 -6.98 -0.61
CA ALA A 76 -11.28 -5.92 -0.31
C ALA A 76 -10.70 -4.52 -0.54
N GLU A 77 -9.41 -4.33 -0.34
CA GLU A 77 -8.76 -3.03 -0.58
C GLU A 77 -8.79 -2.65 -2.05
N GLY A 78 -8.58 -3.60 -2.95
CA GLY A 78 -8.55 -3.35 -4.38
C GLY A 78 -9.85 -2.81 -4.94
N LEU A 79 -10.97 -3.08 -4.27
CA LEU A 79 -12.27 -2.59 -4.72
C LEU A 79 -12.48 -1.10 -4.44
N ALA A 80 -11.84 -0.58 -3.41
CA ALA A 80 -12.01 0.82 -2.99
C ALA A 80 -10.81 1.70 -3.39
N SER A 81 -9.70 1.10 -3.78
CA SER A 81 -8.48 1.83 -4.07
C SER A 81 -8.23 1.92 -5.58
N THR A 82 -7.90 3.10 -6.04
CA THR A 82 -7.59 3.35 -7.45
C THR A 82 -6.30 4.16 -7.55
N PHE A 83 -5.65 4.02 -8.71
CA PHE A 83 -4.49 4.87 -9.02
C PHE A 83 -5.00 6.25 -9.42
N SER A 84 -4.73 7.25 -8.60
CA SER A 84 -5.13 8.61 -8.90
C SER A 84 -4.06 9.34 -9.70
N ALA A 85 -4.48 10.36 -10.44
CA ALA A 85 -3.54 11.20 -11.17
C ALA A 85 -2.58 11.90 -10.21
N GLU A 86 -3.06 12.28 -9.04
CA GLU A 86 -2.26 12.93 -8.00
C GLU A 86 -1.18 12.00 -7.48
N LEU A 87 -1.51 10.73 -7.24
CA LEU A 87 -0.54 9.74 -6.77
C LEU A 87 0.57 9.54 -7.80
N LEU A 88 0.20 9.36 -9.05
CA LEU A 88 1.18 9.16 -10.12
C LEU A 88 2.06 10.39 -10.31
N ALA A 89 1.49 11.58 -10.21
CA ALA A 89 2.25 12.83 -10.30
C ALA A 89 3.26 12.97 -9.17
N GLU A 90 2.89 12.61 -7.95
CA GLU A 90 3.78 12.70 -6.79
C GLU A 90 4.99 11.78 -6.94
N VAL A 91 4.82 10.60 -7.51
CA VAL A 91 5.94 9.67 -7.72
C VAL A 91 6.63 9.86 -9.07
N GLY A 92 6.08 10.71 -9.93
CA GLY A 92 6.69 11.00 -11.23
C GLY A 92 6.48 9.91 -12.26
N LEU A 93 5.38 9.17 -12.19
CA LEU A 93 5.06 8.12 -13.14
C LEU A 93 3.96 8.54 -14.10
N LYS A 94 4.12 8.15 -15.35
CA LYS A 94 3.07 8.25 -16.36
C LYS A 94 2.21 6.99 -16.35
N PRO A 95 0.93 7.07 -16.73
CA PRO A 95 0.06 5.88 -16.75
C PRO A 95 0.64 4.71 -17.56
N ARG A 96 1.32 5.01 -18.65
CA ARG A 96 1.97 3.99 -19.49
C ARG A 96 3.08 3.27 -18.74
N GLU A 97 3.86 4.01 -17.96
CA GLU A 97 4.92 3.44 -17.12
C GLU A 97 4.35 2.55 -16.03
N LEU A 98 3.21 2.95 -15.45
CA LEU A 98 2.52 2.13 -14.47
C LEU A 98 2.11 0.79 -15.07
N ASP A 99 1.56 0.78 -16.28
CA ASP A 99 1.16 -0.46 -16.95
C ASP A 99 2.34 -1.41 -17.12
N LEU A 100 3.49 -0.87 -17.53
CA LEU A 100 4.71 -1.68 -17.67
C LEU A 100 5.19 -2.24 -16.34
N LEU A 101 5.15 -1.43 -15.29
CA LEU A 101 5.53 -1.87 -13.94
C LEU A 101 4.60 -2.96 -13.42
N LEU A 102 3.30 -2.85 -13.69
CA LEU A 102 2.35 -3.89 -13.29
C LEU A 102 2.64 -5.22 -13.97
N LEU A 103 3.02 -5.19 -15.24
CA LEU A 103 3.42 -6.41 -15.96
C LEU A 103 4.68 -7.03 -15.36
N GLU A 104 5.67 -6.21 -15.05
CA GLU A 104 6.91 -6.69 -14.41
C GLU A 104 6.62 -7.27 -13.02
N LEU A 105 5.80 -6.59 -12.24
CA LEU A 105 5.45 -7.07 -10.91
C LEU A 105 4.69 -8.39 -10.98
N LYS A 106 3.79 -8.55 -11.94
CA LYS A 106 3.07 -9.81 -12.13
C LYS A 106 4.04 -10.96 -12.38
N ASP A 107 5.04 -10.74 -13.23
CA ASP A 107 6.08 -11.74 -13.49
C ASP A 107 6.84 -12.12 -12.23
N ILE A 108 7.25 -11.13 -11.45
CA ILE A 108 7.97 -11.34 -10.19
C ILE A 108 7.11 -12.16 -9.23
N LEU A 109 5.84 -11.82 -9.12
CA LEU A 109 4.92 -12.53 -8.22
C LEU A 109 4.67 -13.97 -8.67
N ASP A 110 4.56 -14.20 -9.97
CA ASP A 110 4.40 -15.54 -10.52
C ASP A 110 5.64 -16.40 -10.24
N GLN A 111 6.82 -15.85 -10.41
CA GLN A 111 8.08 -16.54 -10.07
C GLN A 111 8.17 -16.84 -8.58
N ALA A 112 7.79 -15.91 -7.72
CA ALA A 112 7.78 -16.12 -6.27
C ALA A 112 6.81 -17.22 -5.89
N ALA A 113 5.63 -17.26 -6.50
CA ALA A 113 4.65 -18.30 -6.27
C ALA A 113 5.18 -19.69 -6.65
N ASP A 114 5.88 -19.78 -7.79
CA ASP A 114 6.48 -21.02 -8.23
C ASP A 114 7.55 -21.51 -7.25
N LEU A 115 8.39 -20.60 -6.74
CA LEU A 115 9.40 -20.94 -5.74
C LEU A 115 8.77 -21.41 -4.44
N LEU A 116 7.68 -20.78 -4.00
CA LEU A 116 6.96 -21.18 -2.80
C LEU A 116 6.30 -22.55 -2.97
N ALA A 117 5.79 -22.84 -4.14
CA ALA A 117 5.21 -24.15 -4.45
C ALA A 117 6.26 -25.27 -4.40
N LEU A 118 7.50 -24.97 -4.84
CA LEU A 118 8.61 -25.92 -4.77
C LEU A 118 9.07 -26.15 -3.33
N ALA A 119 9.01 -25.12 -2.49
CA ALA A 119 9.42 -25.21 -1.09
C ALA A 119 8.37 -25.89 -0.20
N GLY A 120 7.12 -25.85 -0.63
CA GLY A 120 6.02 -26.47 0.11
C GLY A 120 5.83 -27.89 -0.28
#